data_e489071cfab3187a8cd832b88539d7bf
#
_entry.id   e489071cfab3187a8cd832b88539d7bf
#
_cell.length_a   1.000
_cell.length_b   1.000
_cell.length_c   1.000
_cell.angle_alpha   90.00
_cell.angle_beta   90.00
_cell.angle_gamma   90.00
#
_symmetry.space_group_name_H-M   'P 1'
#
loop_
_entity.id
_entity.type
_entity.pdbx_description
1 polymer ?
#
loop_
_entity_poly.entity_id
_entity_poly.type
_entity_poly.pdbx_seq_one_letter_code
_entity_poly.pdbx_strand_id
1 'polypeptide(L)'
;MSDTVRPVRQRVVVGLAVVATAVSVLTGCTKSVAGTAQKAGMGDEPRNNNSEQQYPNLQKECEVLTTDVLAKTVGADPQDIQSTFVGAICRWQAANPGGLIDITRFWFEQGSLDNERKVAENLKYQIENRAIAGVASIVMRPNDPNGACGVASDAAGVVGWWVNPQAPGIDACAQAIKLMELTLSTNS
;
A
#
# COMPACT_ATOMS: atom_id res chain seq x y z
N MET A 1 33.26 68.87 35.99
CA MET A 1 32.54 69.15 34.75
C MET A 1 31.21 68.46 34.88
N SER A 2 30.21 69.29 35.13
CA SER A 2 28.86 68.90 35.47
C SER A 2 28.03 68.67 34.23
N ASP A 3 27.34 67.57 34.11
CA ASP A 3 26.28 67.43 33.13
C ASP A 3 24.97 67.03 33.78
N THR A 4 24.05 67.89 33.60
CA THR A 4 22.74 68.01 34.25
C THR A 4 21.74 67.09 33.51
N VAL A 5 21.20 66.11 34.20
CA VAL A 5 20.12 65.26 33.68
C VAL A 5 18.77 65.94 33.95
N ARG A 6 18.02 66.24 32.92
CA ARG A 6 16.62 66.75 33.01
C ARG A 6 15.63 65.57 33.04
N PRO A 7 14.63 65.56 33.87
CA PRO A 7 13.59 64.55 33.87
C PRO A 7 12.53 64.88 32.80
N VAL A 8 12.28 63.88 31.92
CA VAL A 8 11.17 63.90 30.97
C VAL A 8 9.91 63.43 31.67
N ARG A 9 8.94 64.34 31.73
CA ARG A 9 7.60 64.03 32.23
C ARG A 9 6.85 63.09 31.27
N GLN A 10 6.60 61.87 31.70
CA GLN A 10 5.81 60.93 31.01
C GLN A 10 4.31 61.22 31.22
N ARG A 11 3.63 61.65 30.15
CA ARG A 11 2.16 61.78 30.14
C ARG A 11 1.55 60.43 29.95
N VAL A 12 0.83 59.92 30.95
CA VAL A 12 0.02 58.73 30.87
C VAL A 12 -1.23 59.08 30.05
N VAL A 13 -1.32 58.52 28.84
CA VAL A 13 -2.56 58.53 28.06
C VAL A 13 -3.23 57.18 28.31
N VAL A 14 -4.34 57.25 29.05
CA VAL A 14 -5.23 56.14 29.27
C VAL A 14 -6.05 55.93 27.97
N GLY A 15 -5.62 54.98 27.14
CA GLY A 15 -6.39 54.55 25.98
C GLY A 15 -7.31 53.38 26.35
N LEU A 16 -8.62 53.61 26.30
CA LEU A 16 -9.62 52.55 26.39
C LEU A 16 -9.44 51.65 25.17
N ALA A 17 -8.91 50.43 25.38
CA ALA A 17 -8.91 49.40 24.38
C ALA A 17 -10.27 48.70 24.39
N VAL A 18 -11.10 48.97 23.37
CA VAL A 18 -12.30 48.21 23.07
C VAL A 18 -11.85 46.86 22.47
N VAL A 19 -11.98 45.79 23.27
CA VAL A 19 -11.75 44.42 22.80
C VAL A 19 -12.95 44.00 21.97
N ALA A 20 -12.86 44.14 20.65
CA ALA A 20 -13.79 43.50 19.74
C ALA A 20 -13.44 42.02 19.62
N THR A 21 -14.15 41.16 20.33
CA THR A 21 -14.09 39.69 20.14
C THR A 21 -14.75 39.35 18.79
N ALA A 22 -13.90 39.14 17.78
CA ALA A 22 -14.33 38.54 16.53
C ALA A 22 -14.64 37.07 16.77
N VAL A 23 -15.89 36.71 16.87
CA VAL A 23 -16.36 35.31 16.84
C VAL A 23 -16.21 34.84 15.41
N SER A 24 -15.12 34.14 15.13
CA SER A 24 -14.92 33.41 13.87
C SER A 24 -15.87 32.22 13.84
N VAL A 25 -17.01 32.37 13.16
CA VAL A 25 -17.90 31.27 12.84
C VAL A 25 -17.18 30.41 11.81
N LEU A 26 -16.60 29.28 12.25
CA LEU A 26 -16.14 28.20 11.40
C LEU A 26 -17.36 27.57 10.74
N THR A 27 -17.79 28.09 9.61
CA THR A 27 -18.71 27.40 8.73
C THR A 27 -17.97 26.24 8.10
N GLY A 28 -17.89 25.14 8.86
CA GLY A 28 -17.47 23.85 8.29
C GLY A 28 -18.42 23.49 7.16
N CYS A 29 -17.86 23.27 5.97
CA CYS A 29 -18.61 22.71 4.84
C CYS A 29 -19.08 21.30 5.18
N THR A 30 -20.23 21.19 5.84
CA THR A 30 -20.96 19.92 5.94
C THR A 30 -21.73 19.71 4.63
N LYS A 31 -21.02 19.39 3.55
CA LYS A 31 -21.65 18.69 2.44
C LYS A 31 -21.76 17.23 2.84
N SER A 32 -22.92 16.84 3.36
CA SER A 32 -23.28 15.43 3.43
C SER A 32 -23.40 14.92 2.00
N VAL A 33 -22.41 14.16 1.56
CA VAL A 33 -22.53 13.37 0.33
C VAL A 33 -23.46 12.23 0.68
N ALA A 34 -24.72 12.32 0.24
CA ALA A 34 -25.62 11.18 0.26
C ALA A 34 -25.14 10.19 -0.79
N GLY A 35 -24.18 9.38 -0.43
CA GLY A 35 -23.66 8.27 -1.21
C GLY A 35 -23.65 7.05 -0.32
N THR A 36 -24.31 5.99 -0.77
CA THR A 36 -24.14 4.66 -0.18
C THR A 36 -22.73 4.21 -0.55
N ALA A 37 -21.88 3.93 0.44
CA ALA A 37 -20.56 3.39 0.18
C ALA A 37 -20.72 2.02 -0.51
N GLN A 38 -20.47 1.97 -1.81
CA GLN A 38 -20.44 0.71 -2.55
C GLN A 38 -18.99 0.23 -2.57
N LYS A 39 -18.79 -1.02 -2.16
CA LYS A 39 -17.51 -1.70 -2.32
C LYS A 39 -17.18 -1.77 -3.80
N ALA A 40 -16.00 -1.30 -4.21
CA ALA A 40 -15.55 -1.41 -5.59
C ALA A 40 -15.60 -2.89 -6.04
N GLY A 41 -16.34 -3.16 -7.13
CA GLY A 41 -16.51 -4.52 -7.69
C GLY A 41 -17.79 -5.24 -7.32
N MET A 42 -18.78 -4.59 -6.70
CA MET A 42 -20.11 -5.19 -6.52
C MET A 42 -21.01 -4.92 -7.74
N GLY A 43 -21.34 -5.98 -8.48
CA GLY A 43 -22.60 -6.06 -9.21
C GLY A 43 -23.77 -6.19 -8.23
N ASP A 44 -25.01 -5.90 -8.70
CA ASP A 44 -26.24 -5.74 -7.92
C ASP A 44 -26.77 -6.99 -7.16
N GLU A 45 -25.94 -8.00 -6.87
CA GLU A 45 -26.34 -9.13 -6.06
C GLU A 45 -26.00 -8.93 -4.58
N PRO A 46 -26.93 -9.20 -3.65
CA PRO A 46 -26.67 -9.13 -2.22
C PRO A 46 -25.62 -10.19 -1.83
N ARG A 47 -24.38 -9.77 -1.69
CA ARG A 47 -23.30 -10.66 -1.25
C ARG A 47 -23.44 -10.92 0.23
N ASN A 48 -23.54 -12.19 0.55
CA ASN A 48 -23.47 -12.68 1.91
C ASN A 48 -22.06 -12.36 2.46
N ASN A 49 -21.98 -11.47 3.47
CA ASN A 49 -20.72 -10.95 4.04
C ASN A 49 -19.93 -11.98 4.85
N ASN A 50 -20.11 -13.27 4.60
CA ASN A 50 -19.33 -14.30 5.26
C ASN A 50 -18.03 -14.53 4.48
N SER A 51 -16.95 -13.85 4.90
CA SER A 51 -15.64 -13.91 4.25
C SER A 51 -15.07 -15.34 4.19
N GLU A 52 -15.37 -16.19 5.17
CA GLU A 52 -14.97 -17.59 5.18
C GLU A 52 -15.69 -18.42 4.10
N GLN A 53 -16.92 -18.08 3.80
CA GLN A 53 -17.72 -18.76 2.77
C GLN A 53 -17.37 -18.27 1.36
N GLN A 54 -16.86 -17.03 1.23
CA GLN A 54 -16.48 -16.42 -0.04
C GLN A 54 -15.07 -16.84 -0.49
N TYR A 55 -14.18 -17.18 0.45
CA TYR A 55 -12.79 -17.53 0.19
C TYR A 55 -12.35 -18.74 1.05
N PRO A 56 -12.86 -19.95 0.73
CA PRO A 56 -12.61 -21.14 1.57
C PRO A 56 -11.14 -21.57 1.63
N ASN A 57 -10.32 -21.08 0.72
CA ASN A 57 -8.90 -21.40 0.62
C ASN A 57 -7.98 -20.25 1.02
N LEU A 58 -8.50 -19.18 1.61
CA LEU A 58 -7.74 -17.96 1.88
C LEU A 58 -6.45 -18.21 2.68
N GLN A 59 -6.51 -19.02 3.73
CA GLN A 59 -5.32 -19.37 4.51
C GLN A 59 -4.35 -20.24 3.71
N LYS A 60 -4.87 -21.23 2.98
CA LYS A 60 -4.04 -22.08 2.09
C LYS A 60 -3.34 -21.27 1.02
N GLU A 61 -3.98 -20.22 0.54
CA GLU A 61 -3.39 -19.33 -0.45
C GLU A 61 -2.21 -18.53 0.10
N CYS A 62 -2.20 -18.21 1.41
CA CYS A 62 -1.05 -17.60 2.04
C CYS A 62 0.10 -18.58 2.30
N GLU A 63 -0.19 -19.87 2.28
CA GLU A 63 0.77 -20.96 2.48
C GLU A 63 1.22 -21.61 1.15
N VAL A 64 0.82 -21.05 0.00
CA VAL A 64 1.17 -21.59 -1.33
C VAL A 64 2.68 -21.69 -1.53
N LEU A 65 3.44 -20.80 -0.92
CA LEU A 65 4.89 -20.88 -0.77
C LEU A 65 5.24 -20.95 0.72
N THR A 66 6.15 -21.87 1.06
CA THR A 66 6.64 -21.99 2.44
C THR A 66 7.49 -20.78 2.82
N THR A 67 7.62 -20.51 4.12
CA THR A 67 8.48 -19.45 4.64
C THR A 67 9.93 -19.60 4.16
N ASP A 68 10.44 -20.83 4.07
CA ASP A 68 11.79 -21.11 3.56
C ASP A 68 11.96 -20.69 2.09
N VAL A 69 10.96 -20.96 1.26
CA VAL A 69 10.96 -20.57 -0.16
C VAL A 69 10.89 -19.05 -0.31
N LEU A 70 10.04 -18.39 0.48
CA LEU A 70 9.97 -16.93 0.53
C LEU A 70 11.33 -16.33 0.94
N ALA A 71 11.87 -16.77 2.07
CA ALA A 71 13.15 -16.32 2.61
C ALA A 71 14.26 -16.45 1.57
N LYS A 72 14.41 -17.64 1.00
CA LYS A 72 15.41 -17.91 -0.03
C LYS A 72 15.26 -16.99 -1.25
N THR A 73 14.02 -16.70 -1.65
CA THR A 73 13.76 -15.87 -2.84
C THR A 73 14.15 -14.41 -2.61
N VAL A 74 13.93 -13.89 -1.39
CA VAL A 74 14.23 -12.50 -1.06
C VAL A 74 15.59 -12.33 -0.37
N GLY A 75 16.35 -13.43 -0.17
CA GLY A 75 17.67 -13.40 0.44
C GLY A 75 17.65 -13.11 1.94
N ALA A 76 16.61 -13.57 2.65
CA ALA A 76 16.44 -13.44 4.10
C ALA A 76 16.65 -14.78 4.82
N ASP A 77 16.78 -14.75 6.14
CA ASP A 77 16.68 -15.95 6.98
C ASP A 77 15.20 -16.26 7.23
N PRO A 78 14.75 -17.53 7.15
CA PRO A 78 13.38 -17.90 7.48
C PRO A 78 12.91 -17.47 8.88
N GLN A 79 13.82 -17.38 9.84
CA GLN A 79 13.53 -16.93 11.20
C GLN A 79 13.28 -15.43 11.31
N ASP A 80 13.73 -14.66 10.32
CA ASP A 80 13.56 -13.21 10.26
C ASP A 80 12.30 -12.81 9.47
N ILE A 81 11.44 -13.78 9.10
CA ILE A 81 10.19 -13.51 8.40
C ILE A 81 9.04 -13.43 9.39
N GLN A 82 8.37 -12.27 9.39
CA GLN A 82 7.12 -12.05 10.12
C GLN A 82 5.96 -12.04 9.14
N SER A 83 4.88 -12.77 9.45
CA SER A 83 3.69 -12.85 8.60
C SER A 83 2.47 -12.21 9.26
N THR A 84 1.63 -11.56 8.45
CA THR A 84 0.34 -11.02 8.86
C THR A 84 -0.67 -11.25 7.73
N PHE A 85 -1.86 -11.73 8.10
CA PHE A 85 -2.92 -12.02 7.13
C PHE A 85 -4.10 -11.07 7.35
N VAL A 86 -4.56 -10.42 6.27
CA VAL A 86 -5.69 -9.50 6.31
C VAL A 86 -6.59 -9.78 5.10
N GLY A 87 -7.64 -10.53 5.29
CA GLY A 87 -8.56 -10.91 4.22
C GLY A 87 -7.85 -11.67 3.09
N ALA A 88 -8.08 -11.28 1.84
CA ALA A 88 -7.46 -11.89 0.64
C ALA A 88 -6.00 -11.44 0.41
N ILE A 89 -5.36 -10.85 1.42
CA ILE A 89 -4.02 -10.31 1.33
C ILE A 89 -3.13 -10.95 2.38
N CYS A 90 -2.05 -11.57 1.92
CA CYS A 90 -0.99 -12.10 2.75
C CYS A 90 0.19 -11.11 2.75
N ARG A 91 0.71 -10.81 3.91
CA ARG A 91 1.86 -9.92 4.07
C ARG A 91 2.95 -10.59 4.86
N TRP A 92 4.18 -10.38 4.43
CA TRP A 92 5.38 -10.79 5.14
C TRP A 92 6.34 -9.60 5.18
N GLN A 93 7.04 -9.50 6.28
CA GLN A 93 8.19 -8.62 6.40
C GLN A 93 9.43 -9.50 6.61
N ALA A 94 10.45 -9.29 5.79
CA ALA A 94 11.70 -10.03 5.81
C ALA A 94 12.86 -9.08 6.02
N ALA A 95 13.83 -9.48 6.83
CA ALA A 95 15.11 -8.79 6.95
C ALA A 95 16.16 -9.51 6.10
N ASN A 96 16.81 -8.78 5.19
CA ASN A 96 17.96 -9.27 4.46
C ASN A 96 19.16 -8.33 4.66
N PRO A 97 20.38 -8.68 4.23
CA PRO A 97 21.55 -7.80 4.39
C PRO A 97 21.42 -6.42 3.75
N GLY A 98 20.53 -6.25 2.77
CA GLY A 98 20.24 -4.96 2.13
C GLY A 98 19.18 -4.13 2.85
N GLY A 99 18.50 -4.66 3.88
CA GLY A 99 17.46 -3.97 4.64
C GLY A 99 16.16 -4.76 4.76
N LEU A 100 15.10 -4.09 5.23
CA LEU A 100 13.77 -4.67 5.33
C LEU A 100 13.10 -4.72 3.95
N ILE A 101 12.34 -5.78 3.73
CA ILE A 101 11.52 -5.98 2.53
C ILE A 101 10.11 -6.31 2.98
N ASP A 102 9.13 -5.54 2.53
CA ASP A 102 7.72 -5.89 2.67
C ASP A 102 7.28 -6.68 1.43
N ILE A 103 6.73 -7.85 1.65
CA ILE A 103 6.22 -8.74 0.61
C ILE A 103 4.72 -8.84 0.79
N THR A 104 3.98 -8.71 -0.30
CA THR A 104 2.53 -8.85 -0.29
C THR A 104 2.13 -9.80 -1.40
N ARG A 105 1.26 -10.77 -1.06
CA ARG A 105 0.54 -11.58 -2.02
C ARG A 105 -0.94 -11.26 -1.92
N PHE A 106 -1.61 -11.19 -3.07
CA PHE A 106 -3.06 -11.13 -3.15
C PHE A 106 -3.58 -12.15 -4.15
N TRP A 107 -4.79 -12.59 -3.91
CA TRP A 107 -5.55 -13.38 -4.88
C TRP A 107 -7.01 -12.95 -4.84
N PHE A 108 -7.50 -12.55 -5.99
CA PHE A 108 -8.88 -12.12 -6.18
C PHE A 108 -9.56 -13.05 -7.18
N GLU A 109 -10.36 -14.00 -6.69
CA GLU A 109 -11.04 -15.00 -7.52
C GLU A 109 -11.89 -14.36 -8.63
N GLN A 110 -12.50 -13.21 -8.37
CA GLN A 110 -13.30 -12.45 -9.32
C GLN A 110 -12.54 -11.24 -9.90
N GLY A 111 -11.23 -11.18 -9.65
CA GLY A 111 -10.36 -10.19 -10.23
C GLY A 111 -10.01 -10.50 -11.68
N SER A 112 -9.44 -9.54 -12.38
CA SER A 112 -8.92 -9.74 -13.72
C SER A 112 -7.61 -8.97 -13.92
N LEU A 113 -6.77 -9.48 -14.79
CA LEU A 113 -5.51 -8.82 -15.14
C LEU A 113 -5.76 -7.42 -15.75
N ASP A 114 -6.87 -7.24 -16.47
CA ASP A 114 -7.26 -5.94 -17.03
C ASP A 114 -7.59 -4.91 -15.94
N ASN A 115 -8.21 -5.35 -14.83
CA ASN A 115 -8.47 -4.46 -13.71
C ASN A 115 -7.18 -4.04 -13.01
N GLU A 116 -6.25 -4.97 -12.79
CA GLU A 116 -4.92 -4.66 -12.23
C GLU A 116 -4.16 -3.70 -13.13
N ARG A 117 -4.21 -3.89 -14.44
CA ARG A 117 -3.64 -2.97 -15.42
C ARG A 117 -4.23 -1.56 -15.29
N LYS A 118 -5.55 -1.43 -15.26
CA LYS A 118 -6.21 -0.13 -15.11
C LYS A 118 -5.82 0.58 -13.81
N VAL A 119 -5.69 -0.17 -12.72
CA VAL A 119 -5.22 0.37 -11.45
C VAL A 119 -3.79 0.90 -11.58
N ALA A 120 -2.89 0.11 -12.16
CA ALA A 120 -1.50 0.50 -12.37
C ALA A 120 -1.37 1.72 -13.32
N GLU A 121 -2.18 1.79 -14.38
CA GLU A 121 -2.25 2.94 -15.30
C GLU A 121 -2.70 4.22 -14.58
N ASN A 122 -3.76 4.11 -13.74
CA ASN A 122 -4.26 5.23 -12.95
C ASN A 122 -3.22 5.74 -11.95
N LEU A 123 -2.43 4.83 -11.39
CA LEU A 123 -1.32 5.14 -10.47
C LEU A 123 -0.04 5.57 -11.21
N LYS A 124 -0.05 5.62 -12.55
CA LYS A 124 1.09 6.00 -13.39
C LYS A 124 2.30 5.09 -13.23
N TYR A 125 2.06 3.82 -12.97
CA TYR A 125 3.12 2.82 -12.94
C TYR A 125 3.62 2.51 -14.35
N GLN A 126 4.89 2.15 -14.47
CA GLN A 126 5.41 1.54 -15.68
C GLN A 126 4.93 0.09 -15.74
N ILE A 127 4.32 -0.31 -16.85
CA ILE A 127 3.72 -1.61 -17.04
C ILE A 127 4.42 -2.34 -18.20
N GLU A 128 4.85 -3.57 -17.92
CA GLU A 128 5.44 -4.47 -18.90
C GLU A 128 4.56 -5.73 -19.04
N ASN A 129 4.16 -6.08 -20.26
CA ASN A 129 3.49 -7.34 -20.53
C ASN A 129 4.50 -8.48 -20.54
N ARG A 130 4.18 -9.59 -19.88
CA ARG A 130 5.08 -10.73 -19.78
C ARG A 130 4.28 -12.04 -19.66
N ALA A 131 4.80 -13.12 -20.21
CA ALA A 131 4.34 -14.46 -19.87
C ALA A 131 5.25 -15.01 -18.75
N ILE A 132 4.64 -15.48 -17.65
CA ILE A 132 5.35 -16.11 -16.53
C ILE A 132 4.81 -17.53 -16.39
N ALA A 133 5.67 -18.53 -16.48
CA ALA A 133 5.27 -19.94 -16.55
C ALA A 133 4.14 -20.21 -17.57
N GLY A 134 4.16 -19.49 -18.71
CA GLY A 134 3.14 -19.61 -19.76
C GLY A 134 1.84 -18.85 -19.49
N VAL A 135 1.68 -18.19 -18.35
CA VAL A 135 0.47 -17.45 -17.96
C VAL A 135 0.64 -15.97 -18.31
N ALA A 136 -0.40 -15.34 -18.87
CA ALA A 136 -0.42 -13.91 -19.16
C ALA A 136 -0.25 -13.12 -17.86
N SER A 137 0.70 -12.19 -17.84
CA SER A 137 1.09 -11.45 -16.65
C SER A 137 1.47 -10.01 -16.99
N ILE A 138 1.46 -9.15 -16.00
CA ILE A 138 2.02 -7.80 -16.05
C ILE A 138 3.02 -7.60 -14.94
N VAL A 139 4.12 -6.91 -15.24
CA VAL A 139 5.07 -6.41 -14.27
C VAL A 139 4.81 -4.91 -14.09
N MET A 140 4.69 -4.46 -12.87
CA MET A 140 4.29 -3.10 -12.51
C MET A 140 5.38 -2.45 -11.67
N ARG A 141 5.87 -1.30 -12.13
CA ARG A 141 6.93 -0.55 -11.44
C ARG A 141 6.40 0.83 -11.06
N PRO A 142 6.11 1.09 -9.78
CA PRO A 142 5.84 2.42 -9.30
C PRO A 142 7.08 3.30 -9.46
N ASN A 143 6.89 4.63 -9.42
CA ASN A 143 8.02 5.55 -9.34
C ASN A 143 8.48 5.65 -7.87
N ASP A 144 9.12 4.58 -7.41
CA ASP A 144 9.59 4.41 -6.05
C ASP A 144 11.13 4.41 -6.01
N PRO A 145 11.77 5.23 -5.14
CA PRO A 145 13.23 5.33 -5.07
C PRO A 145 13.91 4.05 -4.60
N ASN A 146 13.21 3.19 -3.87
CA ASN A 146 13.73 1.90 -3.40
C ASN A 146 13.51 0.77 -4.40
N GLY A 147 12.82 1.04 -5.53
CA GLY A 147 12.64 0.09 -6.62
C GLY A 147 11.56 -0.95 -6.38
N ALA A 148 10.49 -0.62 -5.66
CA ALA A 148 9.34 -1.50 -5.48
C ALA A 148 8.83 -2.06 -6.81
N CYS A 149 8.39 -3.32 -6.81
CA CYS A 149 7.90 -3.97 -8.01
C CYS A 149 6.75 -4.95 -7.69
N GLY A 150 5.74 -4.91 -8.55
CA GLY A 150 4.60 -5.81 -8.50
C GLY A 150 4.50 -6.67 -9.75
N VAL A 151 3.93 -7.86 -9.60
CA VAL A 151 3.58 -8.77 -10.68
C VAL A 151 2.16 -9.24 -10.46
N ALA A 152 1.35 -9.25 -11.52
CA ALA A 152 0.02 -9.85 -11.51
C ALA A 152 -0.12 -10.82 -12.67
N SER A 153 -0.79 -11.95 -12.45
CA SER A 153 -1.01 -13.01 -13.45
C SER A 153 -2.47 -13.41 -13.51
N ASP A 154 -2.94 -13.75 -14.70
CA ASP A 154 -4.30 -14.25 -14.98
C ASP A 154 -4.37 -15.75 -14.64
N ALA A 155 -4.68 -16.05 -13.38
CA ALA A 155 -4.70 -17.42 -12.88
C ALA A 155 -5.87 -17.65 -11.92
N ALA A 156 -6.94 -18.27 -12.39
CA ALA A 156 -8.19 -18.50 -11.65
C ALA A 156 -8.71 -17.23 -10.95
N GLY A 157 -8.92 -16.15 -11.73
CA GLY A 157 -9.02 -14.78 -11.29
C GLY A 157 -7.68 -14.08 -11.48
N VAL A 158 -7.25 -13.29 -10.53
CA VAL A 158 -5.93 -12.64 -10.58
C VAL A 158 -5.15 -12.90 -9.30
N VAL A 159 -3.94 -13.38 -9.45
CA VAL A 159 -2.96 -13.52 -8.37
C VAL A 159 -1.85 -12.50 -8.56
N GLY A 160 -1.37 -11.92 -7.47
CA GLY A 160 -0.28 -10.95 -7.54
C GLY A 160 0.69 -11.04 -6.38
N TRP A 161 1.92 -10.58 -6.66
CA TRP A 161 2.99 -10.42 -5.71
C TRP A 161 3.54 -9.01 -5.78
N TRP A 162 3.77 -8.40 -4.63
CA TRP A 162 4.52 -7.17 -4.48
C TRP A 162 5.75 -7.41 -3.63
N VAL A 163 6.88 -6.88 -4.07
CA VAL A 163 8.12 -6.80 -3.30
C VAL A 163 8.48 -5.33 -3.16
N ASN A 164 8.56 -4.88 -1.92
CA ASN A 164 8.70 -3.47 -1.57
C ASN A 164 9.90 -3.29 -0.61
N PRO A 165 11.11 -3.10 -1.14
CA PRO A 165 12.28 -2.85 -0.33
C PRO A 165 12.18 -1.51 0.41
N GLN A 166 12.68 -1.47 1.64
CA GLN A 166 12.77 -0.23 2.41
C GLN A 166 14.09 0.52 2.16
N ALA A 167 14.99 -0.06 1.37
CA ALA A 167 16.25 0.54 0.96
C ALA A 167 16.56 0.20 -0.51
N PRO A 168 17.31 1.05 -1.24
CA PRO A 168 17.69 0.80 -2.62
C PRO A 168 18.71 -0.35 -2.74
N GLY A 169 18.83 -0.94 -3.94
CA GLY A 169 19.84 -1.96 -4.26
C GLY A 169 19.34 -3.40 -4.30
N ILE A 170 18.05 -3.63 -3.98
CA ILE A 170 17.39 -4.93 -4.11
C ILE A 170 16.65 -4.97 -5.45
N ASP A 171 16.85 -6.05 -6.22
CA ASP A 171 16.07 -6.30 -7.45
C ASP A 171 14.69 -6.89 -7.09
N ALA A 172 13.80 -6.01 -6.69
CA ALA A 172 12.43 -6.37 -6.33
C ALA A 172 11.66 -7.01 -7.50
N CYS A 173 11.93 -6.61 -8.74
CA CYS A 173 11.27 -7.19 -9.90
C CYS A 173 11.69 -8.64 -10.13
N ALA A 174 12.98 -8.95 -10.04
CA ALA A 174 13.43 -10.33 -10.15
C ALA A 174 12.83 -11.21 -9.04
N GLN A 175 12.75 -10.68 -7.81
CA GLN A 175 12.15 -11.39 -6.68
C GLN A 175 10.64 -11.60 -6.88
N ALA A 176 9.89 -10.56 -7.25
CA ALA A 176 8.43 -10.66 -7.50
C ALA A 176 8.11 -11.63 -8.63
N ILE A 177 8.86 -11.58 -9.73
CA ILE A 177 8.73 -12.54 -10.87
C ILE A 177 9.01 -13.96 -10.39
N LYS A 178 10.05 -14.15 -9.58
CA LYS A 178 10.40 -15.48 -9.08
C LYS A 178 9.34 -16.05 -8.14
N LEU A 179 8.76 -15.21 -7.25
CA LEU A 179 7.64 -15.61 -6.40
C LEU A 179 6.42 -16.03 -7.24
N MET A 180 6.14 -15.30 -8.31
CA MET A 180 5.06 -15.64 -9.23
C MET A 180 5.34 -16.96 -10.00
N GLU A 181 6.54 -17.16 -10.52
CA GLU A 181 6.93 -18.41 -11.18
C GLU A 181 6.72 -19.62 -10.26
N LEU A 182 7.17 -19.51 -9.01
CA LEU A 182 7.02 -20.58 -8.02
C LEU A 182 5.54 -20.83 -7.70
N THR A 183 4.75 -19.78 -7.55
CA THR A 183 3.29 -19.88 -7.30
C THR A 183 2.58 -20.60 -8.44
N LEU A 184 2.85 -20.21 -9.67
CA LEU A 184 2.20 -20.82 -10.85
C LEU A 184 2.65 -22.27 -11.08
N SER A 185 3.89 -22.59 -10.73
CA SER A 185 4.43 -23.97 -10.87
C SER A 185 3.87 -24.94 -9.82
N THR A 186 3.42 -24.46 -8.66
CA THR A 186 2.80 -25.32 -7.63
C THR A 186 1.33 -25.61 -7.90
N ASN A 187 0.68 -24.81 -8.75
CA ASN A 187 -0.73 -24.94 -9.10
C ASN A 187 -0.98 -25.54 -10.49
N SER A 188 0.06 -26.03 -11.15
CA SER A 188 0.00 -26.68 -12.47
C SER A 188 -0.06 -28.21 -12.40
#